data_d35063e566eacb8c5585f5bde1df8bce
#
_entry.id   d35063e566eacb8c5585f5bde1df8bce
#
_cell.length_a   1.000
_cell.length_b   1.000
_cell.length_c   1.000
_cell.angle_alpha   90.00
_cell.angle_beta   90.00
_cell.angle_gamma   90.00
#
_symmetry.space_group_name_H-M   'P 1'
#
loop_
_entity.id
_entity.type
_entity.pdbx_description
1 polymer ?
#
loop_
_entity_poly.entity_id
_entity_poly.type
_entity_poly.pdbx_seq_one_letter_code
_entity_poly.pdbx_strand_id
1 'polypeptide(L)'
;MILTTALFGQLQIFRNCSFVAKDWADGDSFAVKFPDGKERTVRLYGVDCIEMHVKGDDTNARRLRDQRRYFGIADITIAKSVGEAAKVSSAGWMQKPFTVRTMFADARGDGRFERVYGFVELSDGRDLSEALVEAGLARAFGVVRQLHDGRTGEEWAEHLRDLELIAARKGLGAWRHTDWSKLAKSRKEARDEVKEIKVAQGEENASEDNPVDLNKATLEELMKLPKVGRKTAEEIIKARPYRSLKDLDKVSGIGPKTIELIGPLVKVGG
;
A
#
# COMPACT_ATOMS: atom_id res chain seq x y z
N MET A 1 39.62 5.83 14.54
CA MET A 1 39.07 5.75 13.19
C MET A 1 37.66 5.21 13.34
N ILE A 2 36.67 6.12 13.40
CA ILE A 2 35.25 5.78 13.61
C ILE A 2 34.71 5.44 12.23
N LEU A 3 34.41 4.18 11.97
CA LEU A 3 33.65 3.77 10.79
C LEU A 3 32.24 4.34 10.91
N THR A 4 31.98 5.41 10.19
CA THR A 4 30.62 5.85 9.87
C THR A 4 30.05 4.90 8.81
N THR A 5 29.52 3.76 9.25
CA THR A 5 28.62 2.97 8.40
C THR A 5 27.42 3.85 8.07
N ALA A 6 27.27 4.20 6.82
CA ALA A 6 26.10 4.93 6.32
C ALA A 6 24.84 4.10 6.63
N LEU A 7 24.03 4.59 7.59
CA LEU A 7 22.74 4.05 7.99
C LEU A 7 21.65 4.34 6.92
N PHE A 8 21.89 3.90 5.70
CA PHE A 8 20.86 3.93 4.67
C PHE A 8 19.83 2.83 4.98
N GLY A 9 18.71 3.23 5.57
CA GLY A 9 17.57 2.34 5.71
C GLY A 9 16.96 2.14 7.09
N GLN A 10 17.49 2.71 8.16
CA GLN A 10 16.88 2.61 9.49
C GLN A 10 15.84 3.71 9.74
N LEU A 11 14.73 3.34 10.42
CA LEU A 11 13.73 4.29 10.89
C LEU A 11 14.34 5.21 11.95
N GLN A 12 14.27 6.51 11.70
CA GLN A 12 14.59 7.54 12.70
C GLN A 12 13.42 7.67 13.67
N ILE A 13 13.69 7.93 14.94
CA ILE A 13 12.70 8.00 16.00
C ILE A 13 12.58 9.43 16.48
N PHE A 14 11.37 9.98 16.39
CA PHE A 14 11.02 11.32 16.86
C PHE A 14 9.96 11.19 17.96
N ARG A 15 10.39 11.41 19.22
CA ARG A 15 9.50 11.45 20.37
C ARG A 15 8.94 12.84 20.58
N ASN A 16 7.84 12.96 21.31
CA ASN A 16 7.20 14.25 21.60
C ASN A 16 6.74 15.02 20.35
N CYS A 17 6.32 14.29 19.33
CA CYS A 17 5.60 14.86 18.20
C CYS A 17 4.20 15.27 18.62
N SER A 18 3.62 16.26 17.95
CA SER A 18 2.25 16.71 18.18
C SER A 18 1.47 16.83 16.88
N PHE A 19 0.19 16.50 16.96
CA PHE A 19 -0.75 16.65 15.84
C PHE A 19 -1.00 18.14 15.57
N VAL A 20 -1.06 18.50 14.29
CA VAL A 20 -1.43 19.85 13.84
C VAL A 20 -2.72 19.75 13.02
N ALA A 21 -3.77 20.39 13.51
CA ALA A 21 -5.06 20.37 12.81
C ALA A 21 -4.96 21.14 11.48
N LYS A 22 -5.37 20.45 10.40
CA LYS A 22 -5.47 21.02 9.04
C LYS A 22 -6.77 20.54 8.40
N ASP A 23 -7.41 21.41 7.61
CA ASP A 23 -8.67 21.05 6.94
C ASP A 23 -8.48 19.92 5.93
N TRP A 24 -7.35 19.88 5.24
CA TRP A 24 -7.00 18.85 4.27
C TRP A 24 -6.62 17.49 4.89
N ALA A 25 -6.38 17.42 6.21
CA ALA A 25 -6.01 16.17 6.85
C ALA A 25 -7.13 15.14 6.76
N ASP A 26 -6.76 13.88 6.63
CA ASP A 26 -7.64 12.72 6.71
C ASP A 26 -7.20 11.75 7.81
N GLY A 27 -7.78 10.54 7.87
CA GLY A 27 -7.49 9.59 8.95
C GLY A 27 -6.06 9.02 8.92
N ASP A 28 -5.43 8.93 7.74
CA ASP A 28 -4.12 8.30 7.54
C ASP A 28 -3.05 9.25 6.96
N SER A 29 -3.42 10.51 6.75
CA SER A 29 -2.52 11.56 6.25
C SER A 29 -2.80 12.87 6.98
N PHE A 30 -1.82 13.39 7.72
CA PHE A 30 -2.02 14.55 8.59
C PHE A 30 -0.72 15.31 8.85
N ALA A 31 -0.83 16.56 9.30
CA ALA A 31 0.31 17.36 9.68
C ALA A 31 0.78 17.03 11.11
N VAL A 32 2.09 16.93 11.27
CA VAL A 32 2.77 16.65 12.53
C VAL A 32 3.85 17.70 12.76
N LYS A 33 3.87 18.27 13.94
CA LYS A 33 4.99 19.08 14.43
C LYS A 33 6.00 18.17 15.09
N PHE A 34 7.22 18.18 14.57
CA PHE A 34 8.35 17.41 15.05
C PHE A 34 9.11 18.16 16.16
N PRO A 35 9.95 17.47 16.94
CA PRO A 35 10.75 18.11 18.01
C PRO A 35 11.71 19.19 17.51
N ASP A 36 12.11 19.17 16.23
CA ASP A 36 12.92 20.20 15.57
C ASP A 36 12.14 21.47 15.24
N GLY A 37 10.86 21.55 15.63
CA GLY A 37 9.96 22.67 15.38
C GLY A 37 9.33 22.68 13.99
N LYS A 38 9.73 21.81 13.06
CA LYS A 38 9.19 21.75 11.69
C LYS A 38 7.88 20.97 11.63
N GLU A 39 6.97 21.45 10.80
CA GLU A 39 5.77 20.72 10.42
C GLU A 39 6.07 19.87 9.17
N ARG A 40 5.62 18.61 9.19
CA ARG A 40 5.68 17.70 8.05
C ARG A 40 4.36 16.96 7.91
N THR A 41 4.00 16.61 6.68
CA THR A 41 2.87 15.71 6.45
C THR A 41 3.32 14.27 6.59
N VAL A 42 2.69 13.53 7.49
CA VAL A 42 2.91 12.09 7.69
C VAL A 42 1.77 11.31 7.05
N ARG A 43 2.11 10.33 6.22
CA ARG A 43 1.22 9.29 5.72
C ARG A 43 1.52 8.00 6.45
N LEU A 44 0.52 7.34 6.98
CA LEU A 44 0.70 6.07 7.68
C LEU A 44 1.10 4.94 6.71
N TYR A 45 1.98 4.06 7.17
CA TYR A 45 2.26 2.80 6.50
C TYR A 45 1.10 1.82 6.66
N GLY A 46 0.88 0.99 5.63
CA GLY A 46 0.05 -0.21 5.69
C GLY A 46 -1.46 0.00 5.74
N VAL A 47 -1.95 1.23 5.76
CA VAL A 47 -3.38 1.52 5.88
C VAL A 47 -3.87 2.57 4.90
N ASP A 48 -5.16 2.51 4.58
CA ASP A 48 -5.84 3.44 3.69
C ASP A 48 -7.25 3.73 4.22
N CYS A 49 -7.46 4.96 4.70
CA CYS A 49 -8.76 5.46 5.13
C CYS A 49 -9.61 5.86 3.93
N ILE A 50 -10.93 5.85 4.11
CA ILE A 50 -11.85 6.28 3.05
C ILE A 50 -11.67 7.78 2.79
N GLU A 51 -11.51 8.12 1.50
CA GLU A 51 -11.33 9.49 1.03
C GLU A 51 -12.58 10.36 1.31
N MET A 52 -12.36 11.57 1.78
CA MET A 52 -13.45 12.51 2.10
C MET A 52 -13.35 13.84 1.32
N HIS A 53 -12.16 14.18 0.80
CA HIS A 53 -11.89 15.42 0.09
C HIS A 53 -12.05 15.26 -1.43
N VAL A 54 -13.31 15.19 -1.89
CA VAL A 54 -13.63 14.86 -3.31
C VAL A 54 -14.07 16.05 -4.14
N LYS A 55 -14.24 17.24 -3.54
CA LYS A 55 -14.72 18.41 -4.26
C LYS A 55 -13.65 18.95 -5.21
N GLY A 56 -13.94 18.90 -6.51
CA GLY A 56 -13.03 19.40 -7.54
C GLY A 56 -11.79 18.51 -7.78
N ASP A 57 -11.82 17.26 -7.32
CA ASP A 57 -10.74 16.29 -7.50
C ASP A 57 -11.28 14.94 -7.97
N ASP A 58 -11.11 14.66 -9.26
CA ASP A 58 -11.57 13.42 -9.88
C ASP A 58 -10.78 12.20 -9.38
N THR A 59 -9.52 12.37 -8.99
CA THR A 59 -8.68 11.29 -8.45
C THR A 59 -9.21 10.83 -7.10
N ASN A 60 -9.50 11.77 -6.22
CA ASN A 60 -10.09 11.47 -4.92
C ASN A 60 -11.51 10.92 -5.03
N ALA A 61 -12.30 11.39 -6.01
CA ALA A 61 -13.62 10.84 -6.29
C ALA A 61 -13.54 9.36 -6.74
N ARG A 62 -12.55 9.00 -7.57
CA ARG A 62 -12.29 7.60 -7.95
C ARG A 62 -11.86 6.76 -6.75
N ARG A 63 -10.93 7.26 -5.92
CA ARG A 63 -10.49 6.58 -4.70
C ARG A 63 -11.66 6.31 -3.76
N LEU A 64 -12.51 7.30 -3.49
CA LEU A 64 -13.72 7.12 -2.67
C LEU A 64 -14.63 6.01 -3.24
N ARG A 65 -14.86 5.98 -4.56
CA ARG A 65 -15.64 4.93 -5.22
C ARG A 65 -15.03 3.54 -4.99
N ASP A 66 -13.71 3.40 -5.16
CA ASP A 66 -13.02 2.12 -5.04
C ASP A 66 -12.97 1.64 -3.59
N GLN A 67 -12.75 2.55 -2.64
CA GLN A 67 -12.79 2.26 -1.21
C GLN A 67 -14.21 1.86 -0.75
N ARG A 68 -15.25 2.56 -1.23
CA ARG A 68 -16.64 2.19 -0.99
C ARG A 68 -16.94 0.76 -1.46
N ARG A 69 -16.49 0.41 -2.67
CA ARG A 69 -16.64 -0.95 -3.23
C ARG A 69 -15.89 -1.99 -2.41
N TYR A 70 -14.68 -1.64 -1.95
CA TYR A 70 -13.89 -2.51 -1.10
C TYR A 70 -14.63 -2.92 0.17
N PHE A 71 -15.24 -1.96 0.86
CA PHE A 71 -16.02 -2.21 2.08
C PHE A 71 -17.46 -2.71 1.79
N GLY A 72 -17.91 -2.72 0.54
CA GLY A 72 -19.27 -3.13 0.17
C GLY A 72 -20.35 -2.17 0.67
N ILE A 73 -20.03 -0.88 0.82
CA ILE A 73 -20.98 0.16 1.26
C ILE A 73 -21.81 0.60 0.04
N ALA A 74 -23.14 0.51 0.16
CA ALA A 74 -24.03 0.86 -0.95
C ALA A 74 -24.09 2.38 -1.21
N ASP A 75 -24.10 3.19 -0.15
CA ASP A 75 -24.22 4.64 -0.22
C ASP A 75 -22.84 5.32 -0.10
N ILE A 76 -22.53 6.16 -1.08
CA ILE A 76 -21.26 6.90 -1.13
C ILE A 76 -21.17 7.97 -0.04
N THR A 77 -22.30 8.51 0.41
CA THR A 77 -22.36 9.50 1.50
C THR A 77 -21.99 8.85 2.83
N ILE A 78 -22.47 7.63 3.06
CA ILE A 78 -22.09 6.82 4.23
C ILE A 78 -20.58 6.48 4.15
N ALA A 79 -20.07 6.11 2.99
CA ALA A 79 -18.64 5.85 2.85
C ALA A 79 -17.80 7.09 3.22
N LYS A 80 -18.19 8.27 2.73
CA LYS A 80 -17.54 9.53 3.07
C LYS A 80 -17.60 9.84 4.57
N SER A 81 -18.73 9.60 5.24
CA SER A 81 -18.86 9.82 6.69
C SER A 81 -17.96 8.91 7.52
N VAL A 82 -17.62 7.71 7.02
CA VAL A 82 -16.60 6.84 7.65
C VAL A 82 -15.22 7.47 7.53
N GLY A 83 -14.87 8.08 6.40
CA GLY A 83 -13.62 8.85 6.25
C GLY A 83 -13.53 10.01 7.24
N GLU A 84 -14.63 10.75 7.43
CA GLU A 84 -14.74 11.81 8.43
C GLU A 84 -14.57 11.26 9.86
N ALA A 85 -15.15 10.11 10.16
CA ALA A 85 -14.97 9.43 11.45
C ALA A 85 -13.51 8.99 11.66
N ALA A 86 -12.83 8.53 10.62
CA ALA A 86 -11.39 8.20 10.68
C ALA A 86 -10.55 9.43 11.03
N LYS A 87 -10.78 10.57 10.38
CA LYS A 87 -10.12 11.85 10.69
C LYS A 87 -10.31 12.27 12.14
N VAL A 88 -11.57 12.24 12.61
CA VAL A 88 -11.90 12.63 13.99
C VAL A 88 -11.24 11.69 15.01
N SER A 89 -11.25 10.38 14.74
CA SER A 89 -10.64 9.38 15.62
C SER A 89 -9.13 9.54 15.71
N SER A 90 -8.44 9.68 14.55
CA SER A 90 -6.99 9.90 14.52
C SER A 90 -6.59 11.16 15.28
N ALA A 91 -7.28 12.28 15.04
CA ALA A 91 -7.03 13.54 15.75
C ALA A 91 -7.28 13.41 17.25
N GLY A 92 -8.35 12.68 17.66
CA GLY A 92 -8.70 12.42 19.06
C GLY A 92 -7.64 11.57 19.78
N TRP A 93 -7.11 10.53 19.13
CA TRP A 93 -6.09 9.66 19.71
C TRP A 93 -4.72 10.35 19.79
N MET A 94 -4.41 11.29 18.88
CA MET A 94 -3.16 12.06 18.86
C MET A 94 -3.18 13.36 19.68
N GLN A 95 -4.11 13.54 20.63
CA GLN A 95 -4.16 14.74 21.48
C GLN A 95 -2.99 14.88 22.45
N LYS A 96 -2.40 13.77 22.86
CA LYS A 96 -1.17 13.75 23.67
C LYS A 96 0.04 13.58 22.77
N PRO A 97 1.23 14.02 23.22
CA PRO A 97 2.46 13.80 22.46
C PRO A 97 2.67 12.32 22.14
N PHE A 98 3.11 12.04 20.91
CA PHE A 98 3.30 10.71 20.37
C PHE A 98 4.68 10.55 19.73
N THR A 99 5.02 9.33 19.34
CA THR A 99 6.29 9.02 18.65
C THR A 99 6.04 8.77 17.16
N VAL A 100 6.84 9.39 16.30
CA VAL A 100 6.89 9.08 14.87
C VAL A 100 8.18 8.33 14.56
N ARG A 101 8.07 7.23 13.81
CA ARG A 101 9.21 6.53 13.23
C ARG A 101 9.14 6.63 11.72
N THR A 102 10.13 7.27 11.12
CA THR A 102 10.17 7.51 9.67
C THR A 102 11.60 7.43 9.16
N MET A 103 11.75 7.13 7.88
CA MET A 103 13.01 7.32 7.16
C MET A 103 12.90 8.44 6.12
N PHE A 104 11.86 9.26 6.23
CA PHE A 104 11.54 10.31 5.25
C PHE A 104 11.34 9.78 3.81
N ALA A 105 10.88 8.53 3.67
CA ALA A 105 10.50 8.00 2.37
C ALA A 105 9.33 8.82 1.81
N ASP A 106 9.48 9.27 0.57
CA ASP A 106 8.48 10.06 -0.12
C ASP A 106 7.16 9.29 -0.28
N ALA A 107 6.09 9.86 0.25
CA ALA A 107 4.73 9.34 0.15
C ALA A 107 3.93 10.03 -0.97
N ARG A 108 4.61 10.59 -1.98
CA ARG A 108 4.04 11.23 -3.17
C ARG A 108 3.06 12.34 -2.82
N GLY A 109 3.49 13.30 -2.01
CA GLY A 109 2.81 14.57 -1.80
C GLY A 109 2.72 15.38 -3.11
N ASP A 110 1.91 16.43 -3.13
CA ASP A 110 2.07 17.41 -4.19
C ASP A 110 3.45 18.09 -4.00
N GLY A 111 4.11 18.50 -5.09
CA GLY A 111 5.48 19.01 -5.03
C GLY A 111 5.69 20.27 -4.19
N ARG A 112 4.64 20.78 -3.54
CA ARG A 112 4.67 21.93 -2.62
C ARG A 112 4.73 21.52 -1.16
N PHE A 113 4.36 20.26 -0.83
CA PHE A 113 4.33 19.77 0.54
C PHE A 113 4.94 18.36 0.60
N GLU A 114 6.08 18.26 1.26
CA GLU A 114 6.71 16.97 1.53
C GLU A 114 5.77 16.11 2.37
N ARG A 115 5.36 14.98 1.82
CA ARG A 115 4.61 13.95 2.54
C ARG A 115 5.51 12.73 2.71
N VAL A 116 5.72 12.32 3.95
CA VAL A 116 6.62 11.21 4.27
C VAL A 116 5.84 10.07 4.91
N TYR A 117 6.25 8.84 4.62
CA TYR A 117 5.71 7.68 5.32
C TYR A 117 6.23 7.61 6.75
N GLY A 118 5.35 7.23 7.69
CA GLY A 118 5.71 7.04 9.10
C GLY A 118 4.82 6.01 9.81
N PHE A 119 5.40 5.39 10.84
CA PHE A 119 4.65 4.71 11.90
C PHE A 119 4.41 5.69 13.04
N VAL A 120 3.24 5.67 13.62
CA VAL A 120 2.85 6.54 14.73
C VAL A 120 2.47 5.68 15.93
N GLU A 121 3.29 5.77 17.00
CA GLU A 121 3.01 5.15 18.28
C GLU A 121 2.37 6.19 19.20
N LEU A 122 1.14 5.96 19.59
CA LEU A 122 0.34 6.80 20.47
C LEU A 122 0.92 6.84 21.88
N SER A 123 0.45 7.81 22.70
CA SER A 123 0.89 7.96 24.10
C SER A 123 0.54 6.77 25.02
N ASP A 124 -0.37 5.91 24.60
CA ASP A 124 -0.78 4.69 25.30
C ASP A 124 -0.07 3.43 24.76
N GLY A 125 0.88 3.59 23.83
CA GLY A 125 1.69 2.53 23.25
C GLY A 125 1.08 1.83 22.04
N ARG A 126 -0.18 2.13 21.65
CA ARG A 126 -0.80 1.56 20.45
C ARG A 126 -0.19 2.16 19.19
N ASP A 127 -0.07 1.36 18.14
CA ASP A 127 0.18 1.88 16.79
C ASP A 127 -1.11 2.47 16.20
N LEU A 128 -1.02 3.63 15.55
CA LEU A 128 -2.19 4.32 15.00
C LEU A 128 -2.78 3.59 13.81
N SER A 129 -1.95 2.91 12.99
CA SER A 129 -2.44 2.10 11.87
C SER A 129 -3.27 0.92 12.38
N GLU A 130 -2.77 0.21 13.42
CA GLU A 130 -3.51 -0.86 14.08
C GLU A 130 -4.83 -0.34 14.64
N ALA A 131 -4.82 0.75 15.39
CA ALA A 131 -6.01 1.33 15.99
C ALA A 131 -7.09 1.70 14.96
N LEU A 132 -6.69 2.24 13.80
CA LEU A 132 -7.62 2.56 12.71
C LEU A 132 -8.25 1.30 12.09
N VAL A 133 -7.45 0.25 11.86
CA VAL A 133 -7.94 -1.01 11.28
C VAL A 133 -8.84 -1.74 12.28
N GLU A 134 -8.45 -1.83 13.55
CA GLU A 134 -9.27 -2.42 14.61
C GLU A 134 -10.63 -1.74 14.79
N ALA A 135 -10.67 -0.41 14.61
CA ALA A 135 -11.92 0.35 14.64
C ALA A 135 -12.75 0.21 13.35
N GLY A 136 -12.23 -0.46 12.30
CA GLY A 136 -12.87 -0.58 10.98
C GLY A 136 -12.89 0.74 10.21
N LEU A 137 -11.99 1.67 10.53
CA LEU A 137 -11.90 3.01 9.92
C LEU A 137 -10.90 3.08 8.77
N ALA A 138 -10.04 2.07 8.64
CA ALA A 138 -9.10 1.91 7.54
C ALA A 138 -9.10 0.47 7.04
N ARG A 139 -8.70 0.26 5.78
CA ARG A 139 -8.34 -1.05 5.23
C ARG A 139 -6.84 -1.29 5.34
N ALA A 140 -6.45 -2.56 5.47
CA ALA A 140 -5.06 -3.00 5.37
C ALA A 140 -4.59 -2.90 3.92
N PHE A 141 -4.02 -1.76 3.54
CA PHE A 141 -3.65 -1.47 2.16
C PHE A 141 -2.54 -0.41 2.07
N GLY A 142 -1.69 -0.52 1.07
CA GLY A 142 -0.70 0.49 0.74
C GLY A 142 0.75 0.02 0.96
N VAL A 143 1.65 0.99 1.11
CA VAL A 143 3.07 0.72 1.28
C VAL A 143 3.33 0.18 2.67
N VAL A 144 4.05 -0.92 2.74
CA VAL A 144 4.51 -1.54 3.99
C VAL A 144 6.03 -1.55 4.06
N ARG A 145 6.55 -1.66 5.27
CA ARG A 145 7.99 -1.68 5.53
C ARG A 145 8.26 -2.51 6.79
N GLN A 146 9.51 -2.94 6.93
CA GLN A 146 9.99 -3.55 8.16
C GLN A 146 9.81 -2.59 9.35
N LEU A 147 9.26 -3.11 10.45
CA LEU A 147 9.04 -2.37 11.68
C LEU A 147 10.33 -2.32 12.51
N HIS A 148 10.28 -1.49 13.56
CA HIS A 148 11.36 -1.33 14.52
C HIS A 148 11.53 -2.53 15.47
N ASP A 149 10.52 -3.39 15.58
CA ASP A 149 10.51 -4.61 16.39
C ASP A 149 11.05 -5.85 15.64
N GLY A 150 11.44 -5.66 14.37
CA GLY A 150 12.01 -6.69 13.52
C GLY A 150 11.02 -7.39 12.59
N ARG A 151 9.71 -7.21 12.77
CA ARG A 151 8.71 -7.73 11.82
C ARG A 151 8.97 -7.18 10.43
N THR A 152 8.91 -8.05 9.42
CA THR A 152 8.97 -7.65 8.01
C THR A 152 7.73 -6.87 7.62
N GLY A 153 7.79 -6.14 6.50
CA GLY A 153 6.61 -5.45 5.96
C GLY A 153 5.49 -6.43 5.59
N GLU A 154 5.80 -7.66 5.21
CA GLU A 154 4.82 -8.69 4.87
C GLU A 154 4.10 -9.21 6.13
N GLU A 155 4.83 -9.56 7.16
CA GLU A 155 4.26 -9.94 8.47
C GLU A 155 3.39 -8.84 9.07
N TRP A 156 3.82 -7.58 8.92
CA TRP A 156 3.01 -6.44 9.31
C TRP A 156 1.70 -6.33 8.51
N ALA A 157 1.78 -6.48 7.19
CA ALA A 157 0.59 -6.45 6.34
C ALA A 157 -0.38 -7.60 6.64
N GLU A 158 0.14 -8.78 6.99
CA GLU A 158 -0.69 -9.91 7.44
C GLU A 158 -1.38 -9.59 8.75
N HIS A 159 -0.64 -9.09 9.73
CA HIS A 159 -1.21 -8.67 11.01
C HIS A 159 -2.34 -7.64 10.85
N LEU A 160 -2.14 -6.62 10.00
CA LEU A 160 -3.20 -5.64 9.71
C LEU A 160 -4.42 -6.27 9.04
N ARG A 161 -4.22 -7.24 8.13
CA ARG A 161 -5.34 -7.99 7.51
C ARG A 161 -6.12 -8.82 8.53
N ASP A 162 -5.44 -9.42 9.50
CA ASP A 162 -6.10 -10.15 10.58
C ASP A 162 -6.94 -9.24 11.46
N LEU A 163 -6.42 -8.06 11.82
CA LEU A 163 -7.18 -7.04 12.54
C LEU A 163 -8.39 -6.55 11.74
N GLU A 164 -8.23 -6.37 10.42
CA GLU A 164 -9.32 -6.01 9.53
C GLU A 164 -10.43 -7.08 9.50
N LEU A 165 -10.07 -8.36 9.44
CA LEU A 165 -11.03 -9.46 9.50
C LEU A 165 -11.80 -9.49 10.82
N ILE A 166 -11.11 -9.19 11.93
CA ILE A 166 -11.75 -9.09 13.26
C ILE A 166 -12.73 -7.92 13.28
N ALA A 167 -12.33 -6.74 12.77
CA ALA A 167 -13.21 -5.57 12.69
C ALA A 167 -14.44 -5.85 11.81
N ALA A 168 -14.23 -6.52 10.67
CA ALA A 168 -15.29 -6.93 9.75
C ALA A 168 -16.28 -7.89 10.41
N ARG A 169 -15.78 -8.91 11.12
CA ARG A 169 -16.61 -9.87 11.86
C ARG A 169 -17.44 -9.21 12.97
N LYS A 170 -16.88 -8.18 13.61
CA LYS A 170 -17.58 -7.41 14.67
C LYS A 170 -18.49 -6.32 14.11
N GLY A 171 -18.49 -6.07 12.80
CA GLY A 171 -19.27 -5.00 12.17
C GLY A 171 -18.88 -3.60 12.66
N LEU A 172 -17.57 -3.33 12.80
CA LEU A 172 -17.05 -2.04 13.27
C LEU A 172 -16.84 -1.07 12.12
N GLY A 173 -16.95 0.23 12.38
CA GLY A 173 -16.67 1.30 11.42
C GLY A 173 -17.37 1.10 10.08
N ALA A 174 -16.61 1.07 8.99
CA ALA A 174 -17.08 0.84 7.63
C ALA A 174 -17.85 -0.48 7.48
N TRP A 175 -17.44 -1.52 8.20
CA TRP A 175 -18.01 -2.86 8.11
C TRP A 175 -19.44 -2.96 8.66
N ARG A 176 -19.88 -2.01 9.47
CA ARG A 176 -21.29 -1.88 9.92
C ARG A 176 -22.24 -1.63 8.75
N HIS A 177 -21.77 -1.03 7.69
CA HIS A 177 -22.53 -0.60 6.52
C HIS A 177 -22.34 -1.52 5.31
N THR A 178 -21.67 -2.66 5.48
CA THR A 178 -21.38 -3.62 4.43
C THR A 178 -22.63 -4.39 4.01
N ASP A 179 -22.93 -4.37 2.72
CA ASP A 179 -23.85 -5.32 2.12
C ASP A 179 -23.11 -6.62 1.80
N TRP A 180 -23.12 -7.54 2.74
CA TRP A 180 -22.42 -8.83 2.65
C TRP A 180 -22.88 -9.67 1.46
N SER A 181 -24.14 -9.54 1.04
CA SER A 181 -24.69 -10.29 -0.09
C SER A 181 -24.09 -9.84 -1.43
N LYS A 182 -23.60 -8.61 -1.52
CA LYS A 182 -23.05 -8.01 -2.74
C LYS A 182 -21.54 -7.82 -2.69
N LEU A 183 -20.90 -7.96 -1.52
CA LEU A 183 -19.49 -7.64 -1.34
C LEU A 183 -18.57 -8.38 -2.32
N ALA A 184 -18.75 -9.71 -2.47
CA ALA A 184 -17.93 -10.52 -3.35
C ALA A 184 -18.07 -10.09 -4.82
N LYS A 185 -19.30 -9.78 -5.26
CA LYS A 185 -19.58 -9.28 -6.60
C LYS A 185 -18.95 -7.90 -6.82
N SER A 186 -19.15 -6.95 -5.91
CA SER A 186 -18.59 -5.59 -6.00
C SER A 186 -17.06 -5.59 -6.07
N ARG A 187 -16.41 -6.44 -5.27
CA ARG A 187 -14.94 -6.60 -5.29
C ARG A 187 -14.44 -7.22 -6.60
N LYS A 188 -15.19 -8.17 -7.15
CA LYS A 188 -14.87 -8.75 -8.46
C LYS A 188 -14.98 -7.71 -9.56
N GLU A 189 -16.10 -6.98 -9.62
CA GLU A 189 -16.33 -5.93 -10.61
C GLU A 189 -15.23 -4.85 -10.56
N ALA A 190 -14.82 -4.43 -9.36
CA ALA A 190 -13.74 -3.47 -9.22
C ALA A 190 -12.40 -3.99 -9.76
N ARG A 191 -12.07 -5.27 -9.54
CA ARG A 191 -10.86 -5.88 -10.09
C ARG A 191 -10.91 -6.02 -11.60
N ASP A 192 -12.06 -6.40 -12.13
CA ASP A 192 -12.26 -6.57 -13.57
C ASP A 192 -12.16 -5.22 -14.29
N GLU A 193 -12.76 -4.15 -13.73
CA GLU A 193 -12.63 -2.76 -14.24
C GLU A 193 -11.17 -2.29 -14.27
N VAL A 194 -10.38 -2.59 -13.22
CA VAL A 194 -8.94 -2.26 -13.22
C VAL A 194 -8.19 -3.00 -14.32
N LYS A 195 -8.52 -4.27 -14.57
CA LYS A 195 -7.91 -5.04 -15.66
C LYS A 195 -8.28 -4.45 -17.03
N GLU A 196 -9.55 -4.13 -17.25
CA GLU A 196 -10.02 -3.50 -18.49
C GLU A 196 -9.32 -2.16 -18.75
N ILE A 197 -9.15 -1.33 -17.71
CA ILE A 197 -8.43 -0.06 -17.83
C ILE A 197 -6.97 -0.29 -18.23
N LYS A 198 -6.30 -1.27 -17.62
CA LYS A 198 -4.91 -1.62 -17.97
C LYS A 198 -4.77 -2.09 -19.41
N VAL A 199 -5.67 -2.93 -19.88
CA VAL A 199 -5.73 -3.36 -21.29
C VAL A 199 -5.94 -2.15 -22.20
N ALA A 200 -6.87 -1.25 -21.88
CA ALA A 200 -7.14 -0.05 -22.66
C ALA A 200 -5.95 0.94 -22.69
N GLN A 201 -5.12 0.93 -21.65
CA GLN A 201 -3.89 1.72 -21.55
C GLN A 201 -2.70 1.06 -22.28
N GLY A 202 -2.88 -0.12 -22.87
CA GLY A 202 -1.79 -0.90 -23.47
C GLY A 202 -0.86 -1.53 -22.44
N GLU A 203 -1.23 -1.51 -21.16
CA GLU A 203 -0.55 -2.24 -20.10
C GLU A 203 -1.00 -3.71 -20.11
N GLU A 204 -0.70 -4.45 -21.17
CA GLU A 204 -0.87 -5.89 -21.19
C GLU A 204 0.07 -6.51 -20.15
N ASN A 205 -0.49 -6.90 -19.02
CA ASN A 205 0.25 -7.78 -18.11
C ASN A 205 0.37 -9.17 -18.76
N ALA A 206 1.51 -9.81 -18.54
CA ALA A 206 1.65 -11.21 -18.86
C ALA A 206 0.50 -12.00 -18.23
N SER A 207 -0.19 -12.80 -19.01
CA SER A 207 -1.29 -13.68 -18.58
C SER A 207 -1.08 -15.07 -19.17
N GLU A 208 -1.77 -16.08 -18.62
CA GLU A 208 -1.73 -17.44 -19.18
C GLU A 208 -2.20 -17.48 -20.62
N ASP A 209 -3.14 -16.59 -20.99
CA ASP A 209 -3.65 -16.48 -22.37
C ASP A 209 -2.71 -15.70 -23.30
N ASN A 210 -1.83 -14.86 -22.75
CA ASN A 210 -0.83 -14.10 -23.49
C ASN A 210 0.55 -14.17 -22.80
N PRO A 211 1.22 -15.34 -22.84
CA PRO A 211 2.48 -15.55 -22.14
C PRO A 211 3.64 -14.79 -22.82
N VAL A 212 4.48 -14.18 -22.00
CA VAL A 212 5.67 -13.45 -22.41
C VAL A 212 6.72 -14.42 -22.98
N ASP A 213 7.21 -14.16 -24.20
CA ASP A 213 8.25 -14.97 -24.81
C ASP A 213 9.62 -14.60 -24.24
N LEU A 214 10.22 -15.50 -23.46
CA LEU A 214 11.51 -15.27 -22.81
C LEU A 214 12.63 -14.93 -23.77
N ASN A 215 12.59 -15.43 -25.02
CA ASN A 215 13.64 -15.21 -26.02
C ASN A 215 13.46 -13.91 -26.80
N LYS A 216 12.23 -13.40 -26.91
CA LYS A 216 11.89 -12.26 -27.79
C LYS A 216 11.45 -11.01 -27.03
N ALA A 217 10.93 -11.17 -25.81
CA ALA A 217 10.36 -10.07 -25.02
C ALA A 217 11.35 -8.92 -24.79
N THR A 218 10.84 -7.70 -24.84
CA THR A 218 11.56 -6.48 -24.47
C THR A 218 11.80 -6.42 -22.97
N LEU A 219 12.63 -5.49 -22.53
CA LEU A 219 12.87 -5.21 -21.12
C LEU A 219 11.55 -4.88 -20.39
N GLU A 220 10.73 -4.02 -21.00
CA GLU A 220 9.45 -3.59 -20.43
C GLU A 220 8.44 -4.74 -20.34
N GLU A 221 8.38 -5.61 -21.32
CA GLU A 221 7.52 -6.81 -21.27
C GLU A 221 7.95 -7.77 -20.16
N LEU A 222 9.23 -7.99 -19.98
CA LEU A 222 9.75 -8.82 -18.88
C LEU A 222 9.48 -8.20 -17.52
N MET A 223 9.54 -6.87 -17.39
CA MET A 223 9.20 -6.17 -16.13
C MET A 223 7.72 -6.25 -15.77
N LYS A 224 6.84 -6.68 -16.68
CA LYS A 224 5.42 -6.97 -16.39
C LYS A 224 5.23 -8.28 -15.63
N LEU A 225 6.23 -9.14 -15.58
CA LEU A 225 6.20 -10.40 -14.82
C LEU A 225 6.29 -10.12 -13.31
N PRO A 226 5.52 -10.85 -12.48
CA PRO A 226 5.56 -10.67 -11.04
C PRO A 226 6.97 -10.95 -10.49
N LYS A 227 7.43 -10.09 -9.60
CA LYS A 227 8.77 -10.12 -8.96
C LYS A 227 9.96 -9.96 -9.92
N VAL A 228 9.72 -9.62 -11.18
CA VAL A 228 10.77 -9.29 -12.15
C VAL A 228 10.92 -7.77 -12.21
N GLY A 229 11.93 -7.25 -11.52
CA GLY A 229 12.34 -5.84 -11.63
C GLY A 229 13.32 -5.63 -12.79
N ARG A 230 13.69 -4.37 -13.05
CA ARG A 230 14.59 -3.98 -14.15
C ARG A 230 15.88 -4.81 -14.19
N LYS A 231 16.57 -4.92 -13.05
CA LYS A 231 17.83 -5.68 -12.95
C LYS A 231 17.65 -7.16 -13.31
N THR A 232 16.57 -7.79 -12.81
CA THR A 232 16.25 -9.18 -13.13
C THR A 232 15.88 -9.37 -14.59
N ALA A 233 15.13 -8.42 -15.18
CA ALA A 233 14.78 -8.44 -16.60
C ALA A 233 16.05 -8.30 -17.49
N GLU A 234 17.00 -7.45 -17.12
CA GLU A 234 18.29 -7.33 -17.80
C GLU A 234 19.09 -8.66 -17.74
N GLU A 235 19.10 -9.34 -16.60
CA GLU A 235 19.76 -10.64 -16.47
C GLU A 235 19.03 -11.73 -17.29
N ILE A 236 17.69 -11.70 -17.39
CA ILE A 236 16.95 -12.59 -18.29
C ILE A 236 17.37 -12.37 -19.73
N ILE A 237 17.49 -11.12 -20.20
CA ILE A 237 17.91 -10.81 -21.57
C ILE A 237 19.33 -11.31 -21.83
N LYS A 238 20.26 -11.12 -20.90
CA LYS A 238 21.65 -11.56 -21.03
C LYS A 238 21.81 -13.08 -21.09
N ALA A 239 20.93 -13.81 -20.41
CA ALA A 239 20.97 -15.27 -20.33
C ALA A 239 20.34 -15.98 -21.53
N ARG A 240 19.84 -15.24 -22.53
CA ARG A 240 19.27 -15.83 -23.77
C ARG A 240 20.34 -16.58 -24.57
N PRO A 241 19.95 -17.63 -25.33
CA PRO A 241 18.62 -18.18 -25.52
C PRO A 241 18.21 -19.21 -24.47
N TYR A 242 16.91 -19.24 -24.12
CA TYR A 242 16.28 -20.24 -23.28
C TYR A 242 15.77 -21.40 -24.14
N ARG A 243 15.97 -22.64 -23.69
CA ARG A 243 15.42 -23.85 -24.31
C ARG A 243 14.25 -24.43 -23.50
N SER A 244 14.18 -24.07 -22.24
CA SER A 244 13.11 -24.50 -21.31
C SER A 244 12.95 -23.50 -20.18
N LEU A 245 11.82 -23.56 -19.46
CA LEU A 245 11.60 -22.76 -18.23
C LEU A 245 12.63 -23.03 -17.14
N LYS A 246 13.21 -24.24 -17.11
CA LYS A 246 14.26 -24.60 -16.15
C LYS A 246 15.55 -23.78 -16.34
N ASP A 247 15.79 -23.24 -17.50
CA ASP A 247 16.96 -22.41 -17.76
C ASP A 247 16.92 -21.07 -16.99
N LEU A 248 15.74 -20.66 -16.51
CA LEU A 248 15.60 -19.50 -15.63
C LEU A 248 16.30 -19.68 -14.26
N ASP A 249 16.55 -20.90 -13.84
CA ASP A 249 17.28 -21.21 -12.59
C ASP A 249 18.73 -20.67 -12.61
N LYS A 250 19.25 -20.39 -13.80
CA LYS A 250 20.60 -19.84 -14.01
C LYS A 250 20.63 -18.30 -13.92
N VAL A 251 19.45 -17.66 -13.85
CA VAL A 251 19.33 -16.20 -13.86
C VAL A 251 19.43 -15.66 -12.43
N SER A 252 20.39 -14.76 -12.21
CA SER A 252 20.55 -14.10 -10.90
C SER A 252 19.28 -13.33 -10.52
N GLY A 253 18.76 -13.60 -9.33
CA GLY A 253 17.54 -12.98 -8.82
C GLY A 253 16.25 -13.74 -9.13
N ILE A 254 16.33 -14.90 -9.80
CA ILE A 254 15.20 -15.81 -10.01
C ILE A 254 15.44 -17.09 -9.25
N GLY A 255 14.60 -17.36 -8.25
CA GLY A 255 14.61 -18.60 -7.48
C GLY A 255 13.41 -19.48 -7.80
N PRO A 256 13.35 -20.72 -7.25
CA PRO A 256 12.29 -21.70 -7.53
C PRO A 256 10.86 -21.14 -7.35
N LYS A 257 10.62 -20.38 -6.29
CA LYS A 257 9.32 -19.73 -6.05
C LYS A 257 8.96 -18.69 -7.11
N THR A 258 9.95 -18.00 -7.68
CA THR A 258 9.72 -17.04 -8.76
C THR A 258 9.42 -17.78 -10.05
N ILE A 259 10.13 -18.87 -10.35
CA ILE A 259 9.89 -19.74 -11.52
C ILE A 259 8.47 -20.31 -11.47
N GLU A 260 8.04 -20.81 -10.32
CA GLU A 260 6.68 -21.32 -10.12
C GLU A 260 5.62 -20.23 -10.39
N LEU A 261 5.87 -19.02 -9.89
CA LEU A 261 4.95 -17.89 -10.04
C LEU A 261 4.85 -17.37 -11.47
N ILE A 262 5.96 -17.28 -12.19
CA ILE A 262 5.97 -16.74 -13.57
C ILE A 262 5.80 -17.82 -14.64
N GLY A 263 5.98 -19.10 -14.30
CA GLY A 263 5.91 -20.22 -15.25
C GLY A 263 4.67 -20.20 -16.13
N PRO A 264 3.45 -20.03 -15.58
CA PRO A 264 2.23 -19.93 -16.38
C PRO A 264 2.16 -18.69 -17.28
N LEU A 265 2.96 -17.66 -16.98
CA LEU A 265 2.92 -16.34 -17.64
C LEU A 265 3.99 -16.18 -18.71
N VAL A 266 4.83 -17.20 -18.94
CA VAL A 266 5.93 -17.14 -19.90
C VAL A 266 5.93 -18.34 -20.82
N LYS A 267 6.48 -18.15 -22.01
CA LYS A 267 6.77 -19.20 -22.98
C LYS A 267 8.20 -19.12 -23.46
N VAL A 268 8.72 -20.26 -23.90
CA VAL A 268 10.00 -20.38 -24.58
C VAL A 268 9.68 -20.57 -26.06
N GLY A 269 9.66 -19.46 -26.81
CA GLY A 269 9.50 -19.51 -28.26
C GLY A 269 10.78 -19.96 -28.90
N GLY A 270 10.64 -20.81 -29.93
CA GLY A 270 11.73 -21.22 -30.82
C GLY A 270 12.06 -20.14 -31.84
#